data_12bd9223d8f99156d538d89e1cb2fe5f
#
_entry.id   12bd9223d8f99156d538d89e1cb2fe5f
#
_cell.length_a   1.000
_cell.length_b   1.000
_cell.length_c   1.000
_cell.angle_alpha   90.00
_cell.angle_beta   90.00
_cell.angle_gamma   90.00
#
_symmetry.space_group_name_H-M   'P 1'
#
loop_
_entity.id
_entity.type
_entity.pdbx_description
1 polymer ?
#
loop_
_entity_poly.entity_id
_entity_poly.type
_entity_poly.pdbx_seq_one_letter_code
_entity_poly.pdbx_strand_id
1 'polypeptide(L)'
;MQNFFKLQSVTRHISRIILPCGVCVYLVQGTHEAVLLDTGFGIGDLRGFVEQNVTTPYRVWLSHGHLDHAGGSAQFETVWLSPADSALEKQHNIWQRRYEEILDGPDGAPEGFAPELLQPSRTAPYCPLEDNAVLDLGDVRVQAIPVPGHTAGMMVFLIPEDRTVIFGDACGEMTLLKREMLPTYAEALRGLQRWEGQFDTVLRNHGVFWSDKRILQDNLELTEAILAGRDAAIPMQMMGVPGFAGRPQEHPGKYGNIFYAAAQDAKW
;
A
#
# COMPACT_ATOMS: atom_id res chain seq x y z
N MET A 1 -5.38 -10.46 -26.06
CA MET A 1 -4.60 -10.30 -24.82
C MET A 1 -5.54 -10.44 -23.65
N GLN A 2 -5.19 -11.22 -22.65
CA GLN A 2 -6.00 -11.38 -21.44
C GLN A 2 -5.98 -10.06 -20.68
N ASN A 3 -7.16 -9.55 -20.34
CA ASN A 3 -7.26 -8.28 -19.61
C ASN A 3 -7.25 -8.59 -18.11
N PHE A 4 -6.09 -8.42 -17.47
CA PHE A 4 -5.91 -8.62 -16.05
C PHE A 4 -6.39 -7.43 -15.20
N PHE A 5 -6.76 -6.32 -15.83
CA PHE A 5 -7.00 -5.05 -15.14
C PHE A 5 -8.45 -4.60 -15.30
N LYS A 6 -9.01 -4.06 -14.22
CA LYS A 6 -10.35 -3.48 -14.23
C LYS A 6 -10.32 -2.09 -13.62
N LEU A 7 -10.64 -1.07 -14.43
CA LEU A 7 -10.77 0.31 -13.97
C LEU A 7 -12.14 0.52 -13.32
N GLN A 8 -12.14 1.20 -12.17
CA GLN A 8 -13.35 1.62 -11.45
C GLN A 8 -13.20 3.07 -11.01
N SER A 9 -14.14 3.94 -11.35
CA SER A 9 -14.21 5.29 -10.80
C SER A 9 -14.57 5.21 -9.30
N VAL A 10 -13.85 5.96 -8.47
CA VAL A 10 -14.06 6.04 -7.01
C VAL A 10 -14.58 7.43 -6.65
N THR A 11 -13.91 8.50 -7.11
CA THR A 11 -14.32 9.89 -6.93
C THR A 11 -14.23 10.62 -8.28
N ARG A 12 -14.33 11.94 -8.26
CA ARG A 12 -14.12 12.74 -9.47
C ARG A 12 -12.72 12.58 -10.06
N HIS A 13 -11.69 12.55 -9.21
CA HIS A 13 -10.30 12.51 -9.65
C HIS A 13 -9.63 11.14 -9.46
N ILE A 14 -10.21 10.25 -8.62
CA ILE A 14 -9.61 8.98 -8.25
C ILE A 14 -10.30 7.85 -8.98
N SER A 15 -9.53 7.06 -9.71
CA SER A 15 -9.90 5.76 -10.23
C SER A 15 -9.07 4.67 -9.57
N ARG A 16 -9.67 3.51 -9.32
CA ARG A 16 -9.00 2.31 -8.85
C ARG A 16 -8.79 1.34 -10.00
N ILE A 17 -7.60 0.79 -10.11
CA ILE A 17 -7.30 -0.31 -11.02
C ILE A 17 -7.17 -1.57 -10.18
N ILE A 18 -8.13 -2.48 -10.32
CA ILE A 18 -8.06 -3.80 -9.70
C ILE A 18 -7.08 -4.64 -10.49
N LEU A 19 -6.13 -5.22 -9.79
CA LEU A 19 -5.08 -6.08 -10.33
C LEU A 19 -5.30 -7.54 -9.91
N PRO A 20 -4.56 -8.49 -10.51
CA PRO A 20 -4.52 -9.86 -10.02
C PRO A 20 -4.00 -9.97 -8.58
N CYS A 21 -4.25 -11.10 -7.94
CA CYS A 21 -3.77 -11.43 -6.59
C CYS A 21 -4.27 -10.48 -5.50
N GLY A 22 -5.56 -10.05 -5.58
CA GLY A 22 -6.24 -9.37 -4.48
C GLY A 22 -5.77 -7.95 -4.17
N VAL A 23 -4.93 -7.35 -5.03
CA VAL A 23 -4.40 -5.99 -4.83
C VAL A 23 -5.03 -5.01 -5.82
N CYS A 24 -5.10 -3.74 -5.45
CA CYS A 24 -5.43 -2.66 -6.36
C CYS A 24 -4.43 -1.52 -6.27
N VAL A 25 -4.37 -0.71 -7.31
CA VAL A 25 -3.59 0.53 -7.37
C VAL A 25 -4.52 1.69 -7.72
N TYR A 26 -4.08 2.91 -7.49
CA TYR A 26 -4.92 4.08 -7.71
C TYR A 26 -4.31 5.01 -8.76
N LEU A 27 -5.16 5.55 -9.62
CA LEU A 27 -4.84 6.57 -10.59
C LEU A 27 -5.57 7.85 -10.20
N VAL A 28 -4.82 8.90 -9.85
CA VAL A 28 -5.37 10.23 -9.55
C VAL A 28 -5.09 11.12 -10.75
N GLN A 29 -6.14 11.69 -11.35
CA GLN A 29 -6.05 12.50 -12.56
C GLN A 29 -6.56 13.92 -12.31
N GLY A 30 -5.70 14.89 -12.58
CA GLY A 30 -6.06 16.29 -12.65
C GLY A 30 -6.07 16.82 -14.09
N THR A 31 -6.22 18.13 -14.23
CA THR A 31 -6.32 18.79 -15.54
C THR A 31 -4.98 18.90 -16.27
N HIS A 32 -3.83 18.83 -15.56
CA HIS A 32 -2.52 19.04 -16.14
C HIS A 32 -1.62 17.79 -16.07
N GLU A 33 -1.75 17.00 -15.02
CA GLU A 33 -0.93 15.81 -14.79
C GLU A 33 -1.77 14.75 -14.06
N ALA A 34 -1.28 13.50 -14.06
CA ALA A 34 -1.84 12.42 -13.28
C ALA A 34 -0.73 11.74 -12.43
N VAL A 35 -1.14 10.92 -11.46
CA VAL A 35 -0.21 10.06 -10.74
C VAL A 35 -0.81 8.66 -10.56
N LEU A 36 -0.02 7.65 -10.89
CA LEU A 36 -0.29 6.26 -10.55
C LEU A 36 0.35 5.99 -9.18
N LEU A 37 -0.44 5.50 -8.25
CA LEU A 37 -0.04 5.14 -6.90
C LEU A 37 0.02 3.62 -6.80
N ASP A 38 1.24 3.08 -6.68
CA ASP A 38 1.62 1.68 -6.71
C ASP A 38 1.54 1.01 -8.11
N THR A 39 2.12 -0.19 -8.23
CA THR A 39 2.28 -0.90 -9.50
C THR A 39 1.93 -2.39 -9.43
N GLY A 40 1.49 -2.89 -8.27
CA GLY A 40 1.14 -4.29 -8.07
C GLY A 40 2.32 -5.26 -8.18
N PHE A 41 2.03 -6.53 -8.31
CA PHE A 41 3.04 -7.61 -8.47
C PHE A 41 3.83 -7.54 -9.79
N GLY A 42 3.32 -6.79 -10.78
CA GLY A 42 3.94 -6.71 -12.11
C GLY A 42 3.46 -7.80 -13.07
N ILE A 43 2.23 -8.28 -12.94
CA ILE A 43 1.60 -9.20 -13.89
C ILE A 43 0.97 -8.39 -15.02
N GLY A 44 1.29 -8.74 -16.26
CA GLY A 44 0.72 -8.12 -17.46
C GLY A 44 1.29 -6.73 -17.78
N ASP A 45 0.63 -6.01 -18.68
CA ASP A 45 1.03 -4.69 -19.17
C ASP A 45 0.23 -3.58 -18.48
N LEU A 46 0.59 -3.28 -17.22
CA LEU A 46 -0.05 -2.20 -16.46
C LEU A 46 0.23 -0.84 -17.09
N ARG A 47 1.44 -0.63 -17.63
CA ARG A 47 1.80 0.62 -18.30
C ARG A 47 0.89 0.89 -19.47
N GLY A 48 0.74 -0.06 -20.39
CA GLY A 48 -0.14 0.09 -21.55
C GLY A 48 -1.60 0.29 -21.15
N PHE A 49 -2.05 -0.34 -20.05
CA PHE A 49 -3.39 -0.11 -19.51
C PHE A 49 -3.56 1.31 -18.96
N VAL A 50 -2.59 1.84 -18.21
CA VAL A 50 -2.62 3.21 -17.70
C VAL A 50 -2.62 4.21 -18.85
N GLU A 51 -1.73 4.06 -19.85
CA GLU A 51 -1.61 4.94 -21.00
C GLU A 51 -2.89 4.99 -21.88
N GLN A 52 -3.71 3.95 -21.84
CA GLN A 52 -5.04 3.95 -22.49
C GLN A 52 -6.11 4.71 -21.69
N ASN A 53 -5.87 4.99 -20.41
CA ASN A 53 -6.85 5.58 -19.49
C ASN A 53 -6.44 6.96 -18.95
N VAL A 54 -5.28 7.48 -19.35
CA VAL A 54 -4.83 8.84 -19.04
C VAL A 54 -4.69 9.67 -20.31
N THR A 55 -4.96 10.97 -20.20
CA THR A 55 -4.83 11.92 -21.34
C THR A 55 -3.74 12.97 -21.09
N THR A 56 -3.18 13.00 -19.91
CA THR A 56 -2.13 13.93 -19.46
C THR A 56 -0.83 13.17 -19.19
N PRO A 57 0.33 13.85 -19.12
CA PRO A 57 1.53 13.25 -18.53
C PRO A 57 1.23 12.69 -17.15
N TYR A 58 1.95 11.64 -16.72
CA TYR A 58 1.75 11.07 -15.40
C TYR A 58 3.07 10.67 -14.74
N ARG A 59 3.03 10.62 -13.41
CA ARG A 59 4.11 10.07 -12.55
C ARG A 59 3.68 8.76 -11.93
N VAL A 60 4.66 8.04 -11.37
CA VAL A 60 4.43 6.81 -10.60
C VAL A 60 5.05 6.97 -9.21
N TRP A 61 4.22 6.99 -8.19
CA TRP A 61 4.63 7.04 -6.79
C TRP A 61 4.30 5.72 -6.11
N LEU A 62 5.25 5.20 -5.34
CA LEU A 62 5.04 3.98 -4.56
C LEU A 62 4.77 4.32 -3.10
N SER A 63 3.77 3.64 -2.53
CA SER A 63 3.46 3.74 -1.11
C SER A 63 4.58 3.15 -0.26
N HIS A 64 5.14 2.01 -0.70
CA HIS A 64 6.24 1.33 -0.02
C HIS A 64 6.93 0.28 -0.94
N GLY A 65 7.95 -0.38 -0.42
CA GLY A 65 8.83 -1.26 -1.19
C GLY A 65 8.42 -2.73 -1.27
N HIS A 66 7.23 -3.16 -0.84
CA HIS A 66 6.82 -4.55 -0.95
C HIS A 66 6.50 -4.95 -2.40
N LEU A 67 6.63 -6.25 -2.65
CA LEU A 67 6.56 -6.84 -3.99
C LEU A 67 5.20 -6.69 -4.69
N ASP A 68 4.12 -6.63 -3.94
CA ASP A 68 2.74 -6.46 -4.40
C ASP A 68 2.34 -4.99 -4.61
N HIS A 69 3.23 -4.06 -4.27
CA HIS A 69 3.11 -2.61 -4.52
C HIS A 69 4.14 -2.12 -5.53
N ALA A 70 5.39 -2.58 -5.44
CA ALA A 70 6.50 -2.13 -6.27
C ALA A 70 6.83 -3.05 -7.45
N GLY A 71 6.25 -4.25 -7.51
CA GLY A 71 6.65 -5.32 -8.44
C GLY A 71 6.50 -4.98 -9.93
N GLY A 72 5.56 -4.12 -10.29
CA GLY A 72 5.37 -3.66 -11.67
C GLY A 72 6.21 -2.45 -12.07
N SER A 73 7.01 -1.91 -11.17
CA SER A 73 7.77 -0.66 -11.35
C SER A 73 8.76 -0.67 -12.53
N ALA A 74 9.22 -1.85 -12.96
CA ALA A 74 10.11 -1.98 -14.11
C ALA A 74 9.47 -1.55 -15.44
N GLN A 75 8.15 -1.46 -15.51
CA GLN A 75 7.44 -1.01 -16.71
C GLN A 75 7.56 0.51 -16.93
N PHE A 76 7.96 1.27 -15.93
CA PHE A 76 7.96 2.72 -15.94
C PHE A 76 9.40 3.26 -15.88
N GLU A 77 9.69 4.27 -16.69
CA GLU A 77 11.03 4.85 -16.74
C GLU A 77 11.39 5.52 -15.41
N THR A 78 10.51 6.37 -14.93
CA THR A 78 10.71 7.16 -13.70
C THR A 78 9.67 6.78 -12.64
N VAL A 79 10.16 6.35 -11.48
CA VAL A 79 9.35 5.92 -10.35
C VAL A 79 9.91 6.50 -9.06
N TRP A 80 9.05 7.00 -8.19
CA TRP A 80 9.41 7.57 -6.89
C TRP A 80 9.11 6.59 -5.77
N LEU A 81 10.06 6.43 -4.87
CA LEU A 81 9.97 5.59 -3.67
C LEU A 81 10.66 6.31 -2.51
N SER A 82 10.15 6.18 -1.30
CA SER A 82 10.85 6.62 -0.10
C SER A 82 12.25 5.98 -0.03
N PRO A 83 13.33 6.77 0.17
CA PRO A 83 14.67 6.22 0.32
C PRO A 83 14.80 5.18 1.43
N ALA A 84 13.96 5.28 2.48
CA ALA A 84 13.96 4.36 3.60
C ALA A 84 13.55 2.92 3.20
N ASP A 85 12.82 2.75 2.10
CA ASP A 85 12.41 1.43 1.59
C ASP A 85 13.29 0.90 0.45
N SER A 86 14.32 1.64 0.02
CA SER A 86 15.16 1.21 -1.10
C SER A 86 15.86 -0.14 -0.90
N ALA A 87 16.24 -0.47 0.34
CA ALA A 87 16.85 -1.76 0.66
C ALA A 87 15.81 -2.89 0.69
N LEU A 88 14.64 -2.62 1.23
CA LEU A 88 13.50 -3.54 1.28
C LEU A 88 13.06 -3.90 -0.14
N GLU A 89 12.84 -2.90 -0.97
CA GLU A 89 12.41 -3.08 -2.36
C GLU A 89 13.35 -4.00 -3.14
N LYS A 90 14.67 -3.78 -3.04
CA LYS A 90 15.66 -4.63 -3.71
C LYS A 90 15.60 -6.10 -3.28
N GLN A 91 15.21 -6.37 -2.04
CA GLN A 91 15.04 -7.73 -1.51
C GLN A 91 13.70 -8.34 -1.94
N HIS A 92 12.66 -7.53 -2.04
CA HIS A 92 11.30 -7.97 -2.34
C HIS A 92 11.02 -8.05 -3.83
N ASN A 93 11.55 -7.15 -4.66
CA ASN A 93 11.27 -7.08 -6.09
C ASN A 93 12.13 -8.05 -6.94
N ILE A 94 12.64 -9.12 -6.35
CA ILE A 94 13.32 -10.20 -7.08
C ILE A 94 12.25 -11.02 -7.83
N TRP A 95 12.46 -11.24 -9.13
CA TRP A 95 11.50 -11.93 -10.00
C TRP A 95 11.07 -13.28 -9.42
N GLN A 96 12.03 -14.09 -8.99
CA GLN A 96 11.77 -15.42 -8.41
C GLN A 96 10.88 -15.34 -7.16
N ARG A 97 11.14 -14.38 -6.26
CA ARG A 97 10.34 -14.18 -5.05
C ARG A 97 8.90 -13.78 -5.39
N ARG A 98 8.71 -12.85 -6.34
CA ARG A 98 7.37 -12.46 -6.79
C ARG A 98 6.62 -13.62 -7.44
N TYR A 99 7.33 -14.42 -8.24
CA TYR A 99 6.76 -15.59 -8.89
C TYR A 99 6.27 -16.63 -7.85
N GLU A 100 7.09 -16.94 -6.86
CA GLU A 100 6.73 -17.85 -5.75
C GLU A 100 5.54 -17.31 -4.95
N GLU A 101 5.53 -16.02 -4.61
CA GLU A 101 4.43 -15.40 -3.87
C GLU A 101 3.11 -15.41 -4.66
N ILE A 102 3.16 -15.24 -5.99
CA ILE A 102 1.96 -15.35 -6.85
C ILE A 102 1.40 -16.77 -6.85
N LEU A 103 2.25 -17.80 -6.82
CA LEU A 103 1.80 -19.20 -6.82
C LEU A 103 1.29 -19.66 -5.46
N ASP A 104 1.97 -19.27 -4.38
CA ASP A 104 1.80 -19.79 -3.03
C ASP A 104 0.96 -18.85 -2.13
N GLY A 105 0.72 -17.61 -2.60
CA GLY A 105 -0.07 -16.62 -1.87
C GLY A 105 -1.55 -16.99 -1.73
N PRO A 106 -2.31 -16.31 -0.86
CA PRO A 106 -3.67 -16.68 -0.50
C PRO A 106 -4.65 -16.63 -1.68
N ASP A 107 -4.41 -15.76 -2.65
CA ASP A 107 -5.26 -15.63 -3.85
C ASP A 107 -4.86 -16.58 -4.98
N GLY A 108 -3.64 -17.14 -4.90
CA GLY A 108 -3.05 -18.00 -5.93
C GLY A 108 -2.79 -17.27 -7.26
N ALA A 109 -2.23 -17.99 -8.21
CA ALA A 109 -2.02 -17.44 -9.55
C ALA A 109 -3.35 -17.16 -10.26
N PRO A 110 -3.52 -16.00 -10.90
CA PRO A 110 -4.75 -15.68 -11.62
C PRO A 110 -4.93 -16.58 -12.84
N GLU A 111 -6.17 -16.79 -13.25
CA GLU A 111 -6.48 -17.57 -14.45
C GLU A 111 -5.72 -17.02 -15.67
N GLY A 112 -5.06 -17.91 -16.40
CA GLY A 112 -4.24 -17.56 -17.57
C GLY A 112 -2.89 -16.91 -17.25
N PHE A 113 -2.46 -16.94 -15.99
CA PHE A 113 -1.11 -16.53 -15.64
C PHE A 113 -0.08 -17.48 -16.27
N ALA A 114 0.98 -16.88 -16.82
CA ALA A 114 2.15 -17.57 -17.29
C ALA A 114 3.41 -16.77 -16.89
N PRO A 115 4.54 -17.43 -16.64
CA PRO A 115 5.76 -16.74 -16.16
C PRO A 115 6.20 -15.56 -17.03
N GLU A 116 5.95 -15.63 -18.33
CA GLU A 116 6.30 -14.59 -19.32
C GLU A 116 5.49 -13.30 -19.14
N LEU A 117 4.37 -13.37 -18.41
CA LEU A 117 3.54 -12.21 -18.09
C LEU A 117 4.02 -11.45 -16.87
N LEU A 118 4.92 -12.04 -16.08
CA LEU A 118 5.53 -11.39 -14.94
C LEU A 118 6.69 -10.51 -15.39
N GLN A 119 6.58 -9.22 -15.12
CA GLN A 119 7.59 -8.23 -15.50
C GLN A 119 8.96 -8.51 -14.85
N PRO A 120 10.08 -8.14 -15.48
CA PRO A 120 11.39 -8.27 -14.87
C PRO A 120 11.51 -7.43 -13.60
N SER A 121 12.50 -7.72 -12.77
CA SER A 121 12.87 -6.85 -11.65
C SER A 121 13.38 -5.50 -12.17
N ARG A 122 13.04 -4.41 -11.47
CA ARG A 122 13.55 -3.09 -11.82
C ARG A 122 15.05 -2.99 -11.56
N THR A 123 15.77 -2.47 -12.54
CA THR A 123 17.22 -2.19 -12.44
C THR A 123 17.53 -0.69 -12.40
N ALA A 124 16.62 0.15 -12.92
CA ALA A 124 16.77 1.60 -12.86
C ALA A 124 16.59 2.12 -11.42
N PRO A 125 17.33 3.16 -11.02
CA PRO A 125 17.18 3.74 -9.70
C PRO A 125 15.78 4.36 -9.51
N TYR A 126 15.35 4.47 -8.26
CA TYR A 126 14.18 5.24 -7.87
C TYR A 126 14.55 6.70 -7.66
N CYS A 127 13.64 7.61 -8.03
CA CYS A 127 13.69 8.98 -7.56
C CYS A 127 13.23 9.02 -6.10
N PRO A 128 13.84 9.86 -5.24
CA PRO A 128 13.41 9.98 -3.86
C PRO A 128 12.00 10.57 -3.77
N LEU A 129 11.08 9.86 -3.10
CA LEU A 129 9.81 10.42 -2.66
C LEU A 129 10.04 11.00 -1.25
N GLU A 130 10.10 12.32 -1.20
CA GLU A 130 10.37 13.04 0.03
C GLU A 130 9.13 13.09 0.94
N ASP A 131 9.37 13.18 2.25
CA ASP A 131 8.32 13.34 3.25
C ASP A 131 7.52 14.62 2.99
N ASN A 132 6.19 14.48 3.01
CA ASN A 132 5.23 15.56 2.75
C ASN A 132 5.34 16.20 1.35
N ALA A 133 5.95 15.50 0.39
CA ALA A 133 5.95 15.92 -1.00
C ALA A 133 4.52 16.17 -1.50
N VAL A 134 4.32 17.27 -2.21
CA VAL A 134 3.03 17.63 -2.80
C VAL A 134 3.18 17.65 -4.31
N LEU A 135 2.30 16.94 -5.00
CA LEU A 135 2.16 16.97 -6.45
C LEU A 135 0.86 17.68 -6.81
N ASP A 136 0.98 18.81 -7.50
CA ASP A 136 -0.15 19.57 -8.05
C ASP A 136 -0.46 19.03 -9.45
N LEU A 137 -1.66 18.50 -9.62
CA LEU A 137 -2.13 17.93 -10.89
C LEU A 137 -3.03 18.90 -11.68
N GLY A 138 -3.21 20.14 -11.15
CA GLY A 138 -4.00 21.22 -11.70
C GLY A 138 -5.23 21.57 -10.87
N ASP A 139 -6.26 20.76 -10.86
CA ASP A 139 -7.48 20.96 -10.07
C ASP A 139 -7.57 20.02 -8.85
N VAL A 140 -6.55 19.20 -8.64
CA VAL A 140 -6.40 18.28 -7.51
C VAL A 140 -4.93 18.14 -7.13
N ARG A 141 -4.66 17.91 -5.85
CA ARG A 141 -3.30 17.67 -5.31
C ARG A 141 -3.22 16.31 -4.65
N VAL A 142 -2.03 15.73 -4.70
CA VAL A 142 -1.69 14.53 -3.95
C VAL A 142 -0.53 14.84 -3.02
N GLN A 143 -0.69 14.59 -1.73
CA GLN A 143 0.34 14.77 -0.73
C GLN A 143 0.78 13.42 -0.17
N ALA A 144 2.08 13.11 -0.26
CA ALA A 144 2.69 11.94 0.36
C ALA A 144 3.01 12.23 1.82
N ILE A 145 2.39 11.53 2.75
CA ILE A 145 2.58 11.70 4.20
C ILE A 145 3.28 10.44 4.73
N PRO A 146 4.43 10.55 5.41
CA PRO A 146 5.12 9.40 5.95
C PRO A 146 4.35 8.79 7.13
N VAL A 147 4.16 7.47 7.08
CA VAL A 147 3.54 6.67 8.16
C VAL A 147 4.37 5.40 8.37
N PRO A 148 5.64 5.53 8.81
CA PRO A 148 6.49 4.38 9.05
C PRO A 148 5.90 3.45 10.10
N GLY A 149 5.97 2.15 9.84
CA GLY A 149 5.44 1.10 10.71
C GLY A 149 5.43 -0.23 10.01
N HIS A 150 4.54 -0.40 9.02
CA HIS A 150 4.50 -1.57 8.14
C HIS A 150 5.84 -1.76 7.41
N THR A 151 6.34 -0.68 6.81
CA THR A 151 7.73 -0.53 6.38
C THR A 151 8.34 0.75 6.94
N ALA A 152 9.66 0.91 6.83
CA ALA A 152 10.34 2.12 7.28
C ALA A 152 10.02 3.34 6.40
N GLY A 153 9.75 3.10 5.10
CA GLY A 153 9.46 4.14 4.11
C GLY A 153 7.99 4.25 3.73
N MET A 154 7.07 3.66 4.52
CA MET A 154 5.64 3.68 4.21
C MET A 154 5.09 5.10 4.08
N MET A 155 4.41 5.36 2.96
CA MET A 155 3.70 6.61 2.66
C MET A 155 2.20 6.36 2.52
N VAL A 156 1.40 7.29 3.02
CA VAL A 156 -0.02 7.42 2.67
C VAL A 156 -0.21 8.63 1.77
N PHE A 157 -1.25 8.60 0.93
CA PHE A 157 -1.50 9.66 -0.05
C PHE A 157 -2.80 10.38 0.27
N LEU A 158 -2.72 11.64 0.65
CA LEU A 158 -3.87 12.50 0.91
C LEU A 158 -4.26 13.28 -0.35
N ILE A 159 -5.54 13.23 -0.68
CA ILE A 159 -6.17 13.95 -1.79
C ILE A 159 -7.25 14.86 -1.18
N PRO A 160 -6.89 16.09 -0.76
CA PRO A 160 -7.79 16.96 0.01
C PRO A 160 -9.04 17.38 -0.76
N GLU A 161 -8.91 17.61 -2.07
CA GLU A 161 -10.02 18.06 -2.92
C GLU A 161 -11.14 17.00 -3.01
N ASP A 162 -10.77 15.72 -2.93
CA ASP A 162 -11.71 14.59 -2.89
C ASP A 162 -12.01 14.11 -1.46
N ARG A 163 -11.47 14.80 -0.45
CA ARG A 163 -11.59 14.40 0.97
C ARG A 163 -11.27 12.93 1.20
N THR A 164 -10.21 12.46 0.55
CA THR A 164 -9.84 11.04 0.51
C THR A 164 -8.37 10.87 0.89
N VAL A 165 -8.06 9.81 1.63
CA VAL A 165 -6.70 9.35 1.86
C VAL A 165 -6.56 7.90 1.41
N ILE A 166 -5.45 7.57 0.77
CA ILE A 166 -5.08 6.21 0.36
C ILE A 166 -4.03 5.73 1.35
N PHE A 167 -4.38 4.73 2.15
CA PHE A 167 -3.53 4.26 3.25
C PHE A 167 -2.50 3.21 2.80
N GLY A 168 -2.66 2.60 1.61
CA GLY A 168 -1.84 1.43 1.31
C GLY A 168 -2.01 0.38 2.40
N ASP A 169 -0.90 -0.05 2.96
CA ASP A 169 -0.82 -1.03 4.04
C ASP A 169 -0.55 -0.40 5.42
N ALA A 170 -0.56 0.94 5.49
CA ALA A 170 -0.33 1.64 6.75
C ALA A 170 -1.41 1.33 7.81
N CYS A 171 -2.68 1.23 7.40
CA CYS A 171 -3.78 0.84 8.27
C CYS A 171 -4.75 -0.04 7.49
N GLY A 172 -4.92 -1.28 7.92
CA GLY A 172 -5.77 -2.28 7.27
C GLY A 172 -6.70 -3.02 8.22
N GLU A 173 -7.44 -3.98 7.67
CA GLU A 173 -8.17 -4.96 8.48
C GLU A 173 -7.21 -5.78 9.35
N MET A 174 -6.02 -6.01 8.82
CA MET A 174 -4.89 -6.57 9.54
C MET A 174 -3.63 -5.84 9.09
N THR A 175 -3.10 -4.95 9.92
CA THR A 175 -1.82 -4.28 9.67
C THR A 175 -0.68 -5.14 10.18
N LEU A 176 0.31 -5.43 9.33
CA LEU A 176 1.46 -6.26 9.67
C LEU A 176 2.59 -5.37 10.19
N LEU A 177 3.05 -5.62 11.41
CA LEU A 177 4.11 -4.81 12.03
C LEU A 177 5.21 -5.70 12.62
N LYS A 178 6.45 -5.28 12.47
CA LYS A 178 7.53 -5.76 13.32
C LYS A 178 7.38 -5.13 14.71
N ARG A 179 7.56 -5.91 15.75
CA ARG A 179 7.31 -5.47 17.14
C ARG A 179 8.11 -4.21 17.50
N GLU A 180 9.34 -4.10 17.02
CA GLU A 180 10.18 -2.93 17.24
C GLU A 180 9.70 -1.67 16.53
N MET A 181 8.83 -1.80 15.52
CA MET A 181 8.25 -0.66 14.81
C MET A 181 7.02 -0.06 15.50
N LEU A 182 6.45 -0.74 16.50
CA LEU A 182 5.24 -0.26 17.20
C LEU A 182 5.37 1.15 17.78
N PRO A 183 6.48 1.55 18.45
CA PRO A 183 6.63 2.93 18.93
C PRO A 183 6.63 3.97 17.80
N THR A 184 7.39 3.70 16.74
CA THR A 184 7.46 4.55 15.54
C THR A 184 6.10 4.67 14.86
N TYR A 185 5.38 3.55 14.74
CA TYR A 185 4.04 3.51 14.16
C TYR A 185 3.04 4.33 14.97
N ALA A 186 3.05 4.24 16.31
CA ALA A 186 2.19 5.06 17.16
C ALA A 186 2.45 6.57 16.96
N GLU A 187 3.70 6.97 16.85
CA GLU A 187 4.07 8.37 16.59
C GLU A 187 3.60 8.81 15.19
N ALA A 188 3.77 7.97 14.19
CA ALA A 188 3.33 8.24 12.83
C ALA A 188 1.82 8.41 12.74
N LEU A 189 1.04 7.54 13.39
CA LEU A 189 -0.41 7.65 13.44
C LEU A 189 -0.89 8.94 14.15
N ARG A 190 -0.26 9.33 15.26
CA ARG A 190 -0.53 10.64 15.91
C ARG A 190 -0.19 11.81 14.98
N GLY A 191 0.89 11.66 14.21
CA GLY A 191 1.25 12.61 13.15
C GLY A 191 0.16 12.73 12.08
N LEU A 192 -0.40 11.61 11.67
CA LEU A 192 -1.44 11.55 10.64
C LEU A 192 -2.78 12.12 11.11
N GLN A 193 -3.11 12.02 12.41
CA GLN A 193 -4.33 12.63 12.97
C GLN A 193 -4.45 14.14 12.70
N ARG A 194 -3.34 14.86 12.53
CA ARG A 194 -3.36 16.29 12.17
C ARG A 194 -4.06 16.56 10.83
N TRP A 195 -4.13 15.56 9.97
CA TRP A 195 -4.74 15.63 8.65
C TRP A 195 -6.19 15.09 8.62
N GLU A 196 -6.70 14.54 9.74
CA GLU A 196 -8.00 13.85 9.82
C GLU A 196 -9.18 14.75 9.44
N GLY A 197 -9.05 16.06 9.63
CA GLY A 197 -10.04 17.04 9.15
C GLY A 197 -10.11 17.22 7.64
N GLN A 198 -9.12 16.71 6.88
CA GLN A 198 -9.03 16.87 5.45
C GLN A 198 -9.55 15.66 4.65
N PHE A 199 -9.91 14.56 5.30
CA PHE A 199 -10.50 13.39 4.64
C PHE A 199 -11.67 12.82 5.41
N ASP A 200 -12.59 12.18 4.69
CA ASP A 200 -13.73 11.44 5.23
C ASP A 200 -13.70 9.97 4.75
N THR A 201 -13.01 9.72 3.64
CA THR A 201 -12.89 8.40 3.01
C THR A 201 -11.45 7.89 3.12
N VAL A 202 -11.32 6.65 3.53
CA VAL A 202 -10.05 5.91 3.52
C VAL A 202 -10.12 4.83 2.45
N LEU A 203 -9.17 4.84 1.53
CA LEU A 203 -8.98 3.79 0.52
C LEU A 203 -7.79 2.90 0.91
N ARG A 204 -7.89 1.62 0.58
CA ARG A 204 -6.87 0.60 0.85
C ARG A 204 -6.54 -0.17 -0.42
N ASN A 205 -5.39 -0.81 -0.44
CA ASN A 205 -4.93 -1.56 -1.60
C ASN A 205 -5.36 -3.04 -1.56
N HIS A 206 -5.80 -3.54 -0.40
CA HIS A 206 -6.22 -4.93 -0.18
C HIS A 206 -7.64 -5.05 0.40
N GLY A 207 -8.22 -6.25 0.28
CA GLY A 207 -9.50 -6.60 0.90
C GLY A 207 -10.67 -5.79 0.36
N VAL A 208 -11.42 -5.14 1.22
CA VAL A 208 -12.62 -4.37 0.83
C VAL A 208 -12.30 -3.05 0.11
N PHE A 209 -11.04 -2.66 0.04
CA PHE A 209 -10.54 -1.45 -0.63
C PHE A 209 -11.01 -0.10 -0.05
N TRP A 210 -11.82 -0.07 1.00
CA TRP A 210 -12.17 1.15 1.71
C TRP A 210 -12.41 0.88 3.20
N SER A 211 -12.31 1.91 4.03
CA SER A 211 -12.63 1.84 5.46
C SER A 211 -13.25 3.14 5.96
N ASP A 212 -13.98 3.05 7.06
CA ASP A 212 -14.34 4.22 7.85
C ASP A 212 -13.05 4.87 8.40
N LYS A 213 -13.00 6.19 8.41
CA LYS A 213 -11.82 6.94 8.91
C LYS A 213 -11.46 6.64 10.36
N ARG A 214 -12.39 6.11 11.16
CA ARG A 214 -12.11 5.62 12.51
C ARG A 214 -11.04 4.53 12.57
N ILE A 215 -10.71 3.90 11.44
CA ILE A 215 -9.62 2.93 11.37
C ILE A 215 -8.30 3.53 11.86
N LEU A 216 -8.06 4.84 11.64
CA LEU A 216 -6.88 5.53 12.14
C LEU A 216 -6.83 5.54 13.67
N GLN A 217 -7.92 5.97 14.31
CA GLN A 217 -8.03 5.99 15.78
C GLN A 217 -7.97 4.58 16.36
N ASP A 218 -8.66 3.61 15.73
CA ASP A 218 -8.69 2.22 16.19
C ASP A 218 -7.30 1.56 16.13
N ASN A 219 -6.50 1.84 15.11
CA ASN A 219 -5.14 1.34 15.00
C ASN A 219 -4.21 2.02 16.02
N LEU A 220 -4.36 3.33 16.25
CA LEU A 220 -3.59 4.04 17.28
C LEU A 220 -3.88 3.50 18.67
N GLU A 221 -5.14 3.40 19.07
CA GLU A 221 -5.54 2.84 20.36
C GLU A 221 -5.04 1.41 20.57
N LEU A 222 -5.11 0.58 19.52
CA LEU A 222 -4.60 -0.79 19.59
C LEU A 222 -3.09 -0.82 19.72
N THR A 223 -2.37 0.01 18.97
CA THR A 223 -0.91 0.12 19.07
C THR A 223 -0.48 0.52 20.49
N GLU A 224 -1.16 1.50 21.08
CA GLU A 224 -0.91 1.94 22.45
C GLU A 224 -1.25 0.85 23.48
N ALA A 225 -2.30 0.07 23.25
CA ALA A 225 -2.63 -1.09 24.08
C ALA A 225 -1.54 -2.17 24.03
N ILE A 226 -1.03 -2.49 22.82
CA ILE A 226 0.07 -3.46 22.63
C ILE A 226 1.33 -2.98 23.35
N LEU A 227 1.70 -1.70 23.17
CA LEU A 227 2.88 -1.12 23.83
C LEU A 227 2.77 -1.14 25.36
N ALA A 228 1.55 -1.02 25.89
CA ALA A 228 1.29 -1.07 27.33
C ALA A 228 1.03 -2.50 27.86
N GLY A 229 1.10 -3.55 27.01
CA GLY A 229 0.79 -4.92 27.38
C GLY A 229 -0.66 -5.15 27.82
N ARG A 230 -1.61 -4.38 27.24
CA ARG A 230 -3.04 -4.43 27.56
C ARG A 230 -3.89 -4.94 26.40
N ASP A 231 -3.25 -5.38 25.32
CA ASP A 231 -3.91 -6.03 24.19
C ASP A 231 -4.28 -7.49 24.51
N ALA A 232 -5.01 -8.13 23.60
CA ALA A 232 -5.42 -9.53 23.79
C ALA A 232 -4.27 -10.52 23.50
N ALA A 233 -3.25 -10.10 22.77
CA ALA A 233 -2.06 -10.88 22.40
C ALA A 233 -2.39 -12.30 21.92
N ILE A 234 -3.31 -12.43 20.95
CA ILE A 234 -3.82 -13.73 20.50
C ILE A 234 -2.75 -14.39 19.60
N PRO A 235 -2.21 -15.56 20.01
CA PRO A 235 -1.22 -16.26 19.18
C PRO A 235 -1.82 -16.65 17.83
N MET A 236 -1.11 -16.33 16.75
CA MET A 236 -1.49 -16.75 15.40
C MET A 236 -0.27 -16.85 14.49
N GLN A 237 -0.47 -17.42 13.32
CA GLN A 237 0.51 -17.37 12.24
C GLN A 237 -0.04 -16.55 11.07
N MET A 238 0.80 -15.75 10.44
CA MET A 238 0.49 -15.02 9.24
C MET A 238 1.65 -15.11 8.24
N MET A 239 1.38 -15.49 7.00
CA MET A 239 2.40 -15.75 5.97
C MET A 239 3.53 -16.70 6.46
N GLY A 240 3.16 -17.71 7.26
CA GLY A 240 4.10 -18.67 7.86
C GLY A 240 4.94 -18.11 9.02
N VAL A 241 4.70 -16.89 9.47
CA VAL A 241 5.42 -16.23 10.57
C VAL A 241 4.59 -16.32 11.86
N PRO A 242 5.14 -16.83 12.95
CA PRO A 242 4.48 -16.82 14.25
C PRO A 242 4.46 -15.42 14.84
N GLY A 243 3.34 -15.05 15.48
CA GLY A 243 3.18 -13.74 16.08
C GLY A 243 1.87 -13.64 16.87
N PHE A 244 1.38 -12.43 17.04
CA PHE A 244 0.19 -12.15 17.83
C PHE A 244 -0.74 -11.18 17.10
N ALA A 245 -2.05 -11.43 17.16
CA ALA A 245 -3.05 -10.41 16.85
C ALA A 245 -3.38 -9.61 18.12
N GLY A 246 -3.44 -8.31 18.00
CA GLY A 246 -3.70 -7.41 19.12
C GLY A 246 -5.12 -7.53 19.68
N ARG A 247 -6.09 -7.98 18.87
CA ARG A 247 -7.47 -8.23 19.31
C ARG A 247 -8.08 -9.43 18.56
N PRO A 248 -9.24 -9.99 19.02
CA PRO A 248 -9.98 -11.00 18.24
C PRO A 248 -10.32 -10.52 16.83
N GLN A 249 -10.37 -11.44 15.87
CA GLN A 249 -10.67 -11.12 14.47
C GLN A 249 -12.06 -10.46 14.33
N GLU A 250 -13.05 -10.98 15.07
CA GLU A 250 -14.36 -10.36 15.16
C GLU A 250 -14.43 -9.43 16.36
N HIS A 251 -14.42 -8.14 16.10
CA HIS A 251 -14.52 -7.11 17.14
C HIS A 251 -15.56 -6.07 16.76
N PRO A 252 -16.82 -6.18 17.23
CA PRO A 252 -17.88 -5.24 16.88
C PRO A 252 -17.48 -3.78 17.12
N GLY A 253 -17.72 -2.92 16.12
CA GLY A 253 -17.45 -1.49 16.20
C GLY A 253 -15.97 -1.09 16.09
N LYS A 254 -15.08 -2.00 15.74
CA LYS A 254 -13.67 -1.73 15.44
C LYS A 254 -13.34 -2.06 13.99
N TYR A 255 -12.48 -1.25 13.38
CA TYR A 255 -12.26 -1.25 11.93
C TYR A 255 -10.91 -1.83 11.49
N GLY A 256 -10.06 -2.22 12.41
CA GLY A 256 -8.74 -2.76 12.08
C GLY A 256 -8.16 -3.61 13.18
N ASN A 257 -7.12 -4.33 12.86
CA ASN A 257 -6.34 -5.15 13.77
C ASN A 257 -4.85 -5.02 13.43
N ILE A 258 -4.01 -5.45 14.33
CA ILE A 258 -2.56 -5.46 14.17
C ILE A 258 -2.05 -6.87 14.43
N PHE A 259 -1.36 -7.42 13.44
CA PHE A 259 -0.49 -8.57 13.64
C PHE A 259 0.93 -8.07 13.89
N TYR A 260 1.54 -8.52 14.97
CA TYR A 260 2.91 -8.13 15.29
C TYR A 260 3.78 -9.36 15.65
N ALA A 261 4.99 -9.36 15.09
CA ALA A 261 5.98 -10.43 15.27
C ALA A 261 7.35 -9.86 15.62
N ALA A 262 8.25 -10.70 16.14
CA ALA A 262 9.64 -10.31 16.34
C ALA A 262 10.32 -10.07 14.96
N ALA A 263 11.27 -9.12 14.89
CA ALA A 263 11.93 -8.75 13.64
C ALA A 263 12.61 -9.92 12.93
N GLN A 264 13.24 -10.81 13.69
CA GLN A 264 13.93 -11.98 13.15
C GLN A 264 13.00 -12.98 12.47
N ASP A 265 11.72 -12.96 12.80
CA ASP A 265 10.71 -13.89 12.28
C ASP A 265 9.94 -13.28 11.10
N ALA A 266 9.88 -11.97 11.04
CA ALA A 266 9.12 -11.22 10.01
C ALA A 266 9.84 -11.26 8.66
N LYS A 267 9.18 -11.81 7.64
CA LYS A 267 9.71 -11.95 6.27
C LYS A 267 9.13 -10.94 5.29
N TRP A 268 8.15 -10.15 5.71
CA TRP A 268 7.58 -9.04 4.96
C TRP A 268 8.38 -7.76 5.11
#